data_a54f5e62448d6c1d645c1210e023908f
#
_entry.id   a54f5e62448d6c1d645c1210e023908f
#
_cell.length_a   1.000
_cell.length_b   1.000
_cell.length_c   1.000
_cell.angle_alpha   90.00
_cell.angle_beta   90.00
_cell.angle_gamma   90.00
#
_symmetry.space_group_name_H-M   'P 1'
#
loop_
_entity.id
_entity.type
_entity.pdbx_description
1 polymer ?
#
loop_
_entity_poly.entity_id
_entity_poly.type
_entity_poly.pdbx_seq_one_letter_code
_entity_poly.pdbx_strand_id
1 'polypeptide(L)'
;MRQIITILIACFTSLICSAQVKNVKKGDVLQVNGVKGIVFNVNEDGTHGQMMSVKAFRGKQNLYCVKSAYLKGVSMLDENDGKANTDELFAYASAKGISLTNYPVYNWCKSLGEGWYIPSINQIKAFVNYWLGNTDVEVDWEEDENVNAVDDSMPHTKVVNNILLEAGGIPFLNGVFTSTLDASKKVDVFEYNKDDGKWKFYKINPMKLDAFCVGRAFYDF
;
A
#
# COMPACT_ATOMS: atom_id res chain seq x y z
N MET A 1 -11.23 -38.32 53.79
CA MET A 1 -10.17 -38.12 52.79
C MET A 1 -10.72 -37.20 51.69
N ARG A 2 -10.32 -35.94 51.72
CA ARG A 2 -10.70 -34.93 50.66
C ARG A 2 -9.51 -34.88 49.70
N GLN A 3 -9.73 -35.25 48.43
CA GLN A 3 -8.75 -35.09 47.37
C GLN A 3 -8.81 -33.63 46.91
N ILE A 4 -7.67 -32.93 47.02
CA ILE A 4 -7.45 -31.60 46.48
C ILE A 4 -6.97 -31.79 45.05
N ILE A 5 -7.82 -31.43 44.07
CA ILE A 5 -7.44 -31.39 42.66
C ILE A 5 -6.76 -30.02 42.42
N THR A 6 -5.42 -30.05 42.26
CA THR A 6 -4.64 -28.87 41.87
C THR A 6 -4.72 -28.71 40.36
N ILE A 7 -5.49 -27.73 39.89
CA ILE A 7 -5.53 -27.35 38.49
C ILE A 7 -4.30 -26.50 38.20
N LEU A 8 -3.37 -27.09 37.44
CA LEU A 8 -2.21 -26.37 36.92
C LEU A 8 -2.66 -25.57 35.69
N ILE A 9 -2.89 -24.27 35.87
CA ILE A 9 -3.11 -23.34 34.73
C ILE A 9 -1.73 -23.07 34.13
N ALA A 10 -1.42 -23.73 33.02
CA ALA A 10 -0.27 -23.40 32.22
C ALA A 10 -0.57 -22.11 31.47
N CYS A 11 -0.08 -20.97 31.97
CA CYS A 11 0.00 -19.74 31.22
C CYS A 11 0.98 -19.92 30.05
N PHE A 12 0.45 -20.20 28.88
CA PHE A 12 1.18 -20.02 27.62
C PHE A 12 1.35 -18.50 27.39
N THR A 13 2.39 -17.92 27.95
CA THR A 13 2.89 -16.64 27.46
C THR A 13 3.50 -16.89 26.10
N SER A 14 2.75 -16.58 25.05
CA SER A 14 3.30 -16.48 23.72
C SER A 14 4.37 -15.37 23.76
N LEU A 15 5.63 -15.77 23.86
CA LEU A 15 6.76 -14.89 23.56
C LEU A 15 6.61 -14.49 22.09
N ILE A 16 6.04 -13.30 21.87
CA ILE A 16 6.20 -12.59 20.61
C ILE A 16 7.67 -12.20 20.58
N CYS A 17 8.48 -13.09 20.00
CA CYS A 17 9.85 -12.77 19.65
C CYS A 17 9.78 -11.76 18.51
N SER A 18 9.69 -10.47 18.83
CA SER A 18 10.02 -9.42 17.89
C SER A 18 11.54 -9.53 17.67
N ALA A 19 11.93 -10.37 16.72
CA ALA A 19 13.28 -10.32 16.20
C ALA A 19 13.50 -8.88 15.74
N GLN A 20 14.36 -8.14 16.43
CA GLN A 20 14.79 -6.83 15.97
C GLN A 20 15.39 -7.04 14.59
N VAL A 21 14.67 -6.59 13.57
CA VAL A 21 15.13 -6.60 12.19
C VAL A 21 16.26 -5.57 12.15
N LYS A 22 17.51 -6.04 12.17
CA LYS A 22 18.71 -5.19 12.10
C LYS A 22 19.29 -5.26 10.71
N ASN A 23 19.75 -4.11 10.20
CA ASN A 23 20.42 -3.98 8.90
C ASN A 23 19.54 -4.26 7.68
N VAL A 24 18.26 -3.97 7.72
CA VAL A 24 17.39 -4.00 6.54
C VAL A 24 17.88 -2.98 5.52
N LYS A 25 17.80 -3.33 4.25
CA LYS A 25 18.20 -2.48 3.13
C LYS A 25 17.07 -2.34 2.12
N LYS A 26 17.10 -1.26 1.35
CA LYS A 26 16.23 -1.11 0.18
C LYS A 26 16.43 -2.29 -0.77
N GLY A 27 15.34 -2.90 -1.23
CA GLY A 27 15.33 -4.10 -2.05
C GLY A 27 15.18 -5.42 -1.27
N ASP A 28 15.35 -5.42 0.04
CA ASP A 28 15.09 -6.61 0.84
C ASP A 28 13.61 -6.99 0.79
N VAL A 29 13.34 -8.29 0.85
CA VAL A 29 11.98 -8.81 0.97
C VAL A 29 11.75 -9.27 2.40
N LEU A 30 10.89 -8.55 3.11
CA LEU A 30 10.46 -8.92 4.46
C LEU A 30 9.12 -9.64 4.44
N GLN A 31 8.82 -10.36 5.51
CA GLN A 31 7.52 -11.02 5.69
C GLN A 31 6.92 -10.63 7.04
N VAL A 32 5.73 -10.04 7.00
CA VAL A 32 4.95 -9.67 8.19
C VAL A 32 3.56 -10.26 8.08
N ASN A 33 3.09 -10.96 9.11
CA ASN A 33 1.79 -11.65 9.14
C ASN A 33 1.59 -12.61 7.95
N GLY A 34 2.68 -13.25 7.47
CA GLY A 34 2.62 -14.13 6.30
C GLY A 34 2.60 -13.41 4.94
N VAL A 35 2.59 -12.09 4.93
CA VAL A 35 2.60 -11.25 3.72
C VAL A 35 4.01 -10.75 3.44
N LYS A 36 4.50 -10.97 2.22
CA LYS A 36 5.80 -10.46 1.78
C LYS A 36 5.67 -9.04 1.26
N GLY A 37 6.66 -8.19 1.58
CA GLY A 37 6.80 -6.85 1.03
C GLY A 37 8.23 -6.57 0.62
N ILE A 38 8.42 -5.74 -0.41
CA ILE A 38 9.73 -5.20 -0.81
C ILE A 38 9.98 -3.89 -0.07
N VAL A 39 11.13 -3.77 0.57
CA VAL A 39 11.57 -2.56 1.27
C VAL A 39 12.01 -1.53 0.25
N PHE A 40 11.44 -0.33 0.30
CA PHE A 40 11.80 0.79 -0.59
C PHE A 40 12.29 2.02 0.16
N ASN A 41 11.95 2.14 1.42
CA ASN A 41 12.42 3.21 2.30
C ASN A 41 12.89 2.60 3.62
N VAL A 42 14.01 3.07 4.13
CA VAL A 42 14.63 2.56 5.37
C VAL A 42 15.53 3.63 5.96
N ASN A 43 15.50 3.78 7.28
CA ASN A 43 16.40 4.67 8.00
C ASN A 43 17.87 4.16 7.99
N GLU A 44 18.80 5.00 8.42
CA GLU A 44 20.23 4.72 8.35
C GLU A 44 20.67 3.46 9.13
N ASP A 45 20.02 3.17 10.25
CA ASP A 45 20.34 2.00 11.09
C ASP A 45 19.62 0.71 10.67
N GLY A 46 18.75 0.78 9.66
CA GLY A 46 18.03 -0.37 9.12
C GLY A 46 17.00 -0.95 10.06
N THR A 47 16.49 -0.18 11.03
CA THR A 47 15.54 -0.67 12.04
C THR A 47 14.10 -0.28 11.77
N HIS A 48 13.90 0.78 10.98
CA HIS A 48 12.58 1.30 10.64
C HIS A 48 12.52 1.65 9.15
N GLY A 49 11.38 1.46 8.56
CA GLY A 49 11.20 1.77 7.14
C GLY A 49 9.81 1.45 6.64
N GLN A 50 9.71 1.46 5.31
CA GLN A 50 8.47 1.17 4.61
C GLN A 50 8.68 0.08 3.58
N MET A 51 7.72 -0.82 3.49
CA MET A 51 7.69 -1.84 2.45
C MET A 51 6.35 -1.85 1.72
N MET A 52 6.39 -2.22 0.44
CA MET A 52 5.21 -2.42 -0.39
C MET A 52 4.92 -3.92 -0.56
N SER A 53 3.66 -4.32 -0.42
CA SER A 53 3.23 -5.70 -0.63
C SER A 53 3.62 -6.20 -2.03
N VAL A 54 4.22 -7.40 -2.12
CA VAL A 54 4.54 -8.02 -3.42
C VAL A 54 3.27 -8.45 -4.15
N LYS A 55 2.21 -8.80 -3.42
CA LYS A 55 0.88 -9.03 -3.98
C LYS A 55 0.16 -7.70 -4.19
N ALA A 56 -0.68 -7.66 -5.22
CA ALA A 56 -1.56 -6.53 -5.47
C ALA A 56 -3.01 -6.99 -5.52
N PHE A 57 -3.90 -6.13 -5.09
CA PHE A 57 -5.33 -6.30 -5.30
C PHE A 57 -5.68 -5.99 -6.75
N ARG A 58 -6.39 -6.91 -7.39
CA ARG A 58 -6.93 -6.75 -8.73
C ARG A 58 -8.42 -7.03 -8.72
N GLY A 59 -9.18 -6.28 -9.48
CA GLY A 59 -10.61 -6.48 -9.64
C GLY A 59 -11.06 -6.00 -11.02
N LYS A 60 -12.32 -6.19 -11.35
CA LYS A 60 -12.86 -5.81 -12.65
C LYS A 60 -13.44 -4.39 -12.67
N GLN A 61 -14.05 -3.96 -11.58
CA GLN A 61 -14.73 -2.66 -11.46
C GLN A 61 -14.86 -2.26 -9.99
N ASN A 62 -15.06 -0.96 -9.74
CA ASN A 62 -15.36 -0.41 -8.42
C ASN A 62 -14.35 -0.81 -7.33
N LEU A 63 -13.07 -0.82 -7.69
CA LEU A 63 -12.00 -1.34 -6.84
C LEU A 63 -11.88 -0.59 -5.51
N TYR A 64 -12.14 0.71 -5.54
CA TYR A 64 -12.02 1.59 -4.39
C TYR A 64 -13.28 1.57 -3.53
N CYS A 65 -14.46 1.73 -4.15
CA CYS A 65 -15.75 1.81 -3.48
C CYS A 65 -16.88 1.45 -4.44
N VAL A 66 -17.89 0.71 -3.98
CA VAL A 66 -19.02 0.29 -4.83
C VAL A 66 -20.10 1.36 -5.02
N LYS A 67 -20.12 2.41 -4.19
CA LYS A 67 -21.05 3.55 -4.30
C LYS A 67 -20.42 4.81 -3.77
N SER A 68 -20.47 5.90 -4.53
CA SER A 68 -19.93 7.22 -4.13
C SER A 68 -20.52 7.74 -2.81
N ALA A 69 -21.77 7.37 -2.50
CA ALA A 69 -22.42 7.74 -1.24
C ALA A 69 -21.65 7.27 0.00
N TYR A 70 -20.88 6.18 -0.12
CA TYR A 70 -20.09 5.64 0.99
C TYR A 70 -18.84 6.48 1.31
N LEU A 71 -18.44 7.40 0.44
CA LEU A 71 -17.29 8.29 0.66
C LEU A 71 -17.70 9.68 1.17
N LYS A 72 -19.00 9.99 1.26
CA LYS A 72 -19.47 11.35 1.59
C LYS A 72 -19.01 11.88 2.94
N GLY A 73 -18.78 11.01 3.90
CA GLY A 73 -18.40 11.40 5.26
C GLY A 73 -16.94 11.08 5.61
N VAL A 74 -16.14 10.68 4.64
CA VAL A 74 -14.71 10.37 4.81
C VAL A 74 -13.91 11.55 4.29
N SER A 75 -12.89 11.99 4.99
CA SER A 75 -11.95 13.02 4.50
C SER A 75 -10.84 12.42 3.66
N MET A 76 -9.97 11.64 4.27
CA MET A 76 -8.82 10.97 3.64
C MET A 76 -7.94 11.95 2.84
N LEU A 77 -7.69 13.12 3.42
CA LEU A 77 -6.96 14.21 2.76
C LEU A 77 -5.45 14.18 3.05
N ASP A 78 -4.98 13.25 3.87
CA ASP A 78 -3.55 13.21 4.22
C ASP A 78 -2.74 12.68 3.05
N GLU A 79 -1.87 13.54 2.52
CA GLU A 79 -1.00 13.21 1.40
C GLU A 79 0.25 12.45 1.83
N ASN A 80 0.56 12.41 3.12
CA ASN A 80 1.78 11.80 3.67
C ASN A 80 1.51 10.51 4.44
N ASP A 81 0.31 10.37 5.02
CA ASP A 81 -0.04 9.25 5.89
C ASP A 81 -1.22 8.44 5.34
N GLY A 82 -0.89 7.43 4.54
CA GLY A 82 -1.88 6.49 4.02
C GLY A 82 -2.49 5.60 5.10
N LYS A 83 -1.76 5.38 6.20
CA LYS A 83 -2.29 4.63 7.34
C LYS A 83 -3.39 5.41 8.03
N ALA A 84 -3.20 6.69 8.30
CA ALA A 84 -4.23 7.57 8.86
C ALA A 84 -5.47 7.60 7.96
N ASN A 85 -5.31 7.76 6.64
CA ASN A 85 -6.42 7.71 5.69
C ASN A 85 -7.17 6.36 5.73
N THR A 86 -6.44 5.25 5.79
CA THR A 86 -7.01 3.90 5.83
C THR A 86 -7.77 3.67 7.14
N ASP A 87 -7.21 4.08 8.27
CA ASP A 87 -7.82 3.96 9.59
C ASP A 87 -9.08 4.85 9.69
N GLU A 88 -9.08 6.05 9.09
CA GLU A 88 -10.25 6.91 9.00
C GLU A 88 -11.39 6.21 8.25
N LEU A 89 -11.12 5.59 7.10
CA LEU A 89 -12.13 4.85 6.37
C LEU A 89 -12.69 3.68 7.18
N PHE A 90 -11.83 2.92 7.87
CA PHE A 90 -12.29 1.81 8.70
C PHE A 90 -13.16 2.28 9.86
N ALA A 91 -12.79 3.36 10.53
CA ALA A 91 -13.58 3.98 11.60
C ALA A 91 -14.93 4.47 11.09
N TYR A 92 -14.95 5.16 9.96
CA TYR A 92 -16.18 5.65 9.32
C TYR A 92 -17.10 4.49 8.94
N ALA A 93 -16.59 3.47 8.26
CA ALA A 93 -17.38 2.30 7.85
C ALA A 93 -18.02 1.61 9.07
N SER A 94 -17.23 1.41 10.14
CA SER A 94 -17.68 0.83 11.40
C SER A 94 -18.78 1.68 12.05
N ALA A 95 -18.57 3.00 12.18
CA ALA A 95 -19.52 3.91 12.80
C ALA A 95 -20.86 4.01 12.05
N LYS A 96 -20.83 3.79 10.72
CA LYS A 96 -22.02 3.82 9.86
C LYS A 96 -22.64 2.44 9.60
N GLY A 97 -22.08 1.37 10.15
CA GLY A 97 -22.53 0.00 9.87
C GLY A 97 -22.35 -0.41 8.39
N ILE A 98 -21.40 0.19 7.68
CA ILE A 98 -21.12 -0.13 6.28
C ILE A 98 -20.12 -1.27 6.25
N SER A 99 -20.47 -2.37 5.57
CA SER A 99 -19.55 -3.51 5.39
C SER A 99 -18.33 -3.09 4.59
N LEU A 100 -17.13 -3.54 4.99
CA LEU A 100 -15.87 -3.33 4.25
C LEU A 100 -15.89 -3.97 2.85
N THR A 101 -16.77 -4.94 2.59
CA THR A 101 -16.98 -5.47 1.24
C THR A 101 -17.43 -4.42 0.23
N ASN A 102 -17.95 -3.28 0.70
CA ASN A 102 -18.28 -2.12 -0.14
C ASN A 102 -17.05 -1.27 -0.51
N TYR A 103 -15.88 -1.58 0.06
CA TYR A 103 -14.58 -0.97 -0.23
C TYR A 103 -13.59 -2.08 -0.58
N PRO A 104 -13.65 -2.68 -1.77
CA PRO A 104 -12.98 -3.94 -2.07
C PRO A 104 -11.48 -3.95 -1.79
N VAL A 105 -10.75 -2.90 -2.17
CA VAL A 105 -9.30 -2.80 -1.90
C VAL A 105 -8.99 -2.68 -0.41
N TYR A 106 -9.79 -1.93 0.34
CA TYR A 106 -9.59 -1.78 1.79
C TYR A 106 -9.95 -3.06 2.54
N ASN A 107 -10.99 -3.79 2.08
CA ASN A 107 -11.32 -5.11 2.60
C ASN A 107 -10.19 -6.11 2.35
N TRP A 108 -9.59 -6.10 1.15
CA TRP A 108 -8.40 -6.88 0.85
C TRP A 108 -7.22 -6.46 1.74
N CYS A 109 -6.94 -5.16 1.84
CA CYS A 109 -5.87 -4.65 2.69
C CYS A 109 -6.03 -5.12 4.14
N LYS A 110 -7.23 -5.04 4.70
CA LYS A 110 -7.55 -5.55 6.04
C LYS A 110 -7.28 -7.05 6.18
N SER A 111 -7.46 -7.83 5.10
CA SER A 111 -7.20 -9.28 5.11
C SER A 111 -5.71 -9.65 5.13
N LEU A 112 -4.82 -8.70 4.84
CA LEU A 112 -3.36 -8.90 4.94
C LEU A 112 -2.87 -8.93 6.39
N GLY A 113 -3.69 -8.45 7.33
CA GLY A 113 -3.36 -8.39 8.74
C GLY A 113 -3.20 -6.97 9.25
N GLU A 114 -2.94 -6.85 10.55
CA GLU A 114 -2.77 -5.57 11.22
C GLU A 114 -1.52 -4.83 10.71
N GLY A 115 -1.63 -3.50 10.60
CA GLY A 115 -0.54 -2.62 10.19
C GLY A 115 -0.41 -2.40 8.68
N TRP A 116 -1.07 -3.22 7.84
CA TRP A 116 -1.13 -2.97 6.40
C TRP A 116 -2.16 -1.89 6.07
N TYR A 117 -1.80 -0.97 5.16
CA TYR A 117 -2.64 0.16 4.77
C TYR A 117 -2.52 0.47 3.27
N ILE A 118 -3.48 1.22 2.73
CA ILE A 118 -3.41 1.75 1.36
C ILE A 118 -2.60 3.04 1.40
N PRO A 119 -1.51 3.15 0.61
CA PRO A 119 -0.58 4.28 0.70
C PRO A 119 -1.22 5.61 0.28
N SER A 120 -0.71 6.70 0.84
CA SER A 120 -0.98 8.06 0.38
C SER A 120 -0.24 8.38 -0.92
N ILE A 121 -0.55 9.54 -1.52
CA ILE A 121 0.11 9.96 -2.77
C ILE A 121 1.62 10.13 -2.59
N ASN A 122 2.09 10.75 -1.50
CA ASN A 122 3.52 10.97 -1.29
C ASN A 122 4.27 9.67 -0.97
N GLN A 123 3.60 8.70 -0.35
CA GLN A 123 4.17 7.36 -0.17
C GLN A 123 4.32 6.60 -1.49
N ILE A 124 3.34 6.73 -2.41
CA ILE A 124 3.50 6.17 -3.77
C ILE A 124 4.62 6.89 -4.53
N LYS A 125 4.73 8.23 -4.43
CA LYS A 125 5.84 8.97 -5.01
C LYS A 125 7.20 8.47 -4.51
N ALA A 126 7.34 8.24 -3.21
CA ALA A 126 8.55 7.68 -2.63
C ALA A 126 8.89 6.27 -3.16
N PHE A 127 7.88 5.40 -3.31
CA PHE A 127 8.09 4.10 -3.93
C PHE A 127 8.47 4.22 -5.41
N VAL A 128 7.82 5.10 -6.17
CA VAL A 128 8.13 5.33 -7.60
C VAL A 128 9.57 5.83 -7.76
N ASN A 129 10.02 6.76 -6.92
CA ASN A 129 11.41 7.21 -6.92
C ASN A 129 12.39 6.04 -6.72
N TYR A 130 12.13 5.17 -5.75
CA TYR A 130 12.91 3.95 -5.56
C TYR A 130 12.87 3.05 -6.79
N TRP A 131 11.68 2.80 -7.36
CA TRP A 131 11.48 1.94 -8.52
C TRP A 131 12.23 2.46 -9.76
N LEU A 132 12.34 3.79 -9.91
CA LEU A 132 13.09 4.45 -10.98
C LEU A 132 14.61 4.45 -10.75
N GLY A 133 15.08 4.12 -9.55
CA GLY A 133 16.48 4.19 -9.18
C GLY A 133 16.95 5.59 -8.75
N ASN A 134 16.03 6.51 -8.55
CA ASN A 134 16.34 7.86 -8.06
C ASN A 134 16.37 7.82 -6.53
N THR A 135 17.57 7.72 -5.96
CA THR A 135 17.71 7.61 -4.50
C THR A 135 17.64 8.96 -3.79
N ASP A 136 17.96 10.07 -4.47
CA ASP A 136 18.17 11.38 -3.86
C ASP A 136 17.51 12.55 -4.60
N VAL A 137 16.68 12.29 -5.61
CA VAL A 137 15.96 13.35 -6.33
C VAL A 137 14.55 13.41 -5.78
N GLU A 138 14.26 14.49 -5.08
CA GLU A 138 12.89 14.98 -4.91
C GLU A 138 12.37 15.28 -6.32
N VAL A 139 11.63 14.34 -6.91
CA VAL A 139 10.93 14.59 -8.16
C VAL A 139 9.88 15.63 -7.83
N ASP A 140 10.06 16.84 -8.35
CA ASP A 140 9.08 17.89 -8.23
C ASP A 140 7.86 17.52 -9.07
N TRP A 141 6.85 16.97 -8.39
CA TRP A 141 5.61 16.49 -8.98
C TRP A 141 4.62 17.66 -9.05
N GLU A 142 4.91 18.70 -9.82
CA GLU A 142 3.87 19.65 -10.19
C GLU A 142 2.77 18.93 -10.99
N GLU A 143 1.52 19.34 -10.84
CA GLU A 143 0.31 18.63 -11.34
C GLU A 143 0.33 18.29 -12.84
N ASP A 144 1.26 18.83 -13.61
CA ASP A 144 1.44 18.65 -15.05
C ASP A 144 2.81 18.08 -15.48
N GLU A 145 3.72 17.77 -14.55
CA GLU A 145 5.03 17.28 -14.93
C GLU A 145 5.02 15.78 -15.22
N ASN A 146 5.20 15.56 -16.49
CA ASN A 146 5.47 14.28 -17.11
C ASN A 146 6.75 13.66 -16.54
N VAL A 147 6.65 12.63 -15.75
CA VAL A 147 7.77 11.71 -15.55
C VAL A 147 8.15 11.25 -16.95
N ASN A 148 9.32 11.68 -17.42
CA ASN A 148 9.84 11.26 -18.73
C ASN A 148 9.65 9.76 -18.86
N ALA A 149 9.20 9.33 -20.05
CA ALA A 149 8.85 7.96 -20.36
C ALA A 149 9.69 6.97 -19.55
N VAL A 150 9.09 6.38 -18.51
CA VAL A 150 9.71 5.29 -17.81
C VAL A 150 9.51 4.10 -18.73
N ASP A 151 10.53 3.89 -19.55
CA ASP A 151 10.64 2.69 -20.34
C ASP A 151 10.90 1.52 -19.37
N ASP A 152 10.16 0.43 -19.51
CA ASP A 152 10.46 -0.85 -18.85
C ASP A 152 11.90 -1.32 -19.10
N SER A 153 12.61 -0.69 -20.03
CA SER A 153 14.02 -0.92 -20.33
C SER A 153 14.97 -0.35 -19.29
N MET A 154 14.53 0.56 -18.39
CA MET A 154 15.39 1.13 -17.35
C MET A 154 15.93 0.02 -16.44
N PRO A 155 17.26 -0.05 -16.25
CA PRO A 155 17.87 -1.18 -15.53
C PRO A 155 17.31 -1.40 -14.14
N HIS A 156 17.03 -0.33 -13.39
CA HIS A 156 16.57 -0.43 -12.01
C HIS A 156 15.12 -0.89 -11.91
N THR A 157 14.24 -0.46 -12.83
CA THR A 157 12.84 -0.94 -12.87
C THR A 157 12.79 -2.44 -13.09
N LYS A 158 13.66 -2.98 -13.95
CA LYS A 158 13.80 -4.44 -14.15
C LYS A 158 14.25 -5.15 -12.89
N VAL A 159 15.22 -4.60 -12.15
CA VAL A 159 15.69 -5.20 -10.89
C VAL A 159 14.56 -5.29 -9.90
N VAL A 160 13.84 -4.20 -9.65
CA VAL A 160 12.72 -4.17 -8.69
C VAL A 160 11.59 -5.10 -9.13
N ASN A 161 11.24 -5.11 -10.42
CA ASN A 161 10.20 -5.98 -10.95
C ASN A 161 10.59 -7.47 -10.85
N ASN A 162 11.87 -7.82 -11.05
CA ASN A 162 12.35 -9.19 -10.83
C ASN A 162 12.25 -9.60 -9.36
N ILE A 163 12.62 -8.72 -8.41
CA ILE A 163 12.45 -8.98 -6.98
C ILE A 163 10.97 -9.28 -6.66
N LEU A 164 10.04 -8.46 -7.20
CA LEU A 164 8.60 -8.69 -6.99
C LEU A 164 8.15 -10.06 -7.53
N LEU A 165 8.61 -10.44 -8.73
CA LEU A 165 8.28 -11.73 -9.36
C LEU A 165 8.86 -12.91 -8.57
N GLU A 166 10.14 -12.86 -8.19
CA GLU A 166 10.83 -13.89 -7.42
C GLU A 166 10.19 -14.08 -6.03
N ALA A 167 9.69 -12.99 -5.44
CA ALA A 167 8.94 -13.05 -4.19
C ALA A 167 7.52 -13.65 -4.34
N GLY A 168 7.09 -13.95 -5.56
CA GLY A 168 5.77 -14.52 -5.87
C GLY A 168 4.67 -13.48 -6.06
N GLY A 169 5.05 -12.24 -6.35
CA GLY A 169 4.15 -11.14 -6.64
C GLY A 169 3.93 -10.87 -8.12
N ILE A 170 3.56 -9.63 -8.43
CA ILE A 170 3.41 -9.14 -9.81
C ILE A 170 4.27 -7.90 -10.01
N PRO A 171 4.75 -7.63 -11.24
CA PRO A 171 5.52 -6.44 -11.54
C PRO A 171 4.74 -5.15 -11.24
N PHE A 172 5.47 -4.06 -11.05
CA PHE A 172 4.91 -2.72 -10.92
C PHE A 172 4.77 -2.11 -12.32
N LEU A 173 3.73 -2.49 -13.06
CA LEU A 173 3.49 -2.10 -14.46
C LEU A 173 2.06 -1.59 -14.72
N ASN A 174 1.21 -1.63 -13.72
CA ASN A 174 -0.19 -1.18 -13.83
C ASN A 174 -0.39 0.10 -13.03
N GLY A 175 -1.44 0.84 -13.36
CA GLY A 175 -1.86 1.98 -12.58
C GLY A 175 -2.06 1.61 -11.10
N VAL A 176 -1.58 2.45 -10.20
CA VAL A 176 -1.73 2.28 -8.74
C VAL A 176 -2.47 3.47 -8.19
N PHE A 177 -3.56 3.22 -7.48
CA PHE A 177 -4.30 4.27 -6.80
C PHE A 177 -3.86 4.39 -5.34
N THR A 178 -4.08 5.60 -4.81
CA THR A 178 -3.70 5.99 -3.45
C THR A 178 -4.89 5.95 -2.49
N SER A 179 -4.64 6.14 -1.21
CA SER A 179 -5.69 6.40 -0.23
C SER A 179 -6.13 7.87 -0.22
N THR A 180 -5.34 8.78 -0.78
CA THR A 180 -5.60 10.22 -0.75
C THR A 180 -6.78 10.58 -1.65
N LEU A 181 -7.74 11.33 -1.10
CA LEU A 181 -8.87 11.89 -1.81
C LEU A 181 -8.75 13.42 -1.85
N ASP A 182 -9.17 14.05 -2.92
CA ASP A 182 -9.35 15.50 -2.95
C ASP A 182 -10.70 15.91 -2.33
N ALA A 183 -10.93 17.23 -2.22
CA ALA A 183 -12.18 17.79 -1.71
C ALA A 183 -13.42 17.34 -2.53
N SER A 184 -13.24 16.98 -3.80
CA SER A 184 -14.28 16.46 -4.69
C SER A 184 -14.44 14.94 -4.61
N LYS A 185 -13.71 14.28 -3.69
CA LYS A 185 -13.66 12.82 -3.53
C LYS A 185 -13.13 12.09 -4.78
N LYS A 186 -12.21 12.72 -5.51
CA LYS A 186 -11.41 12.05 -6.51
C LYS A 186 -10.18 11.45 -5.85
N VAL A 187 -9.73 10.31 -6.36
CA VAL A 187 -8.54 9.61 -5.90
C VAL A 187 -7.38 9.87 -6.86
N ASP A 188 -6.19 10.04 -6.30
CA ASP A 188 -4.96 10.11 -7.08
C ASP A 188 -4.55 8.72 -7.56
N VAL A 189 -4.22 8.62 -8.86
CA VAL A 189 -3.77 7.41 -9.52
C VAL A 189 -2.47 7.68 -10.23
N PHE A 190 -1.48 6.81 -10.03
CA PHE A 190 -0.24 6.78 -10.81
C PHE A 190 -0.37 5.75 -11.91
N GLU A 191 -0.33 6.16 -13.16
CA GLU A 191 -0.55 5.28 -14.32
C GLU A 191 0.27 5.72 -15.53
N TYR A 192 0.59 4.72 -16.38
CA TYR A 192 1.19 4.98 -17.68
C TYR A 192 0.14 5.48 -18.67
N ASN A 193 0.35 6.70 -19.18
CA ASN A 193 -0.48 7.26 -20.23
C ASN A 193 0.03 6.82 -21.61
N LYS A 194 -0.76 6.03 -22.31
CA LYS A 194 -0.42 5.49 -23.63
C LYS A 194 -0.40 6.53 -24.75
N ASP A 195 -1.11 7.65 -24.57
CA ASP A 195 -1.23 8.68 -25.59
C ASP A 195 0.05 9.49 -25.73
N ASP A 196 0.74 9.74 -24.63
CA ASP A 196 1.99 10.50 -24.60
C ASP A 196 3.22 9.65 -24.21
N GLY A 197 3.02 8.38 -23.88
CA GLY A 197 4.10 7.47 -23.50
C GLY A 197 4.74 7.75 -22.14
N LYS A 198 4.00 8.37 -21.22
CA LYS A 198 4.55 8.83 -19.95
C LYS A 198 3.79 8.30 -18.76
N TRP A 199 4.49 8.11 -17.65
CA TRP A 199 3.90 7.88 -16.35
C TRP A 199 3.52 9.19 -15.70
N LYS A 200 2.32 9.28 -15.13
CA LYS A 200 1.85 10.49 -14.44
C LYS A 200 0.82 10.19 -13.36
N PHE A 201 0.69 11.16 -12.44
CA PHE A 201 -0.43 11.20 -11.53
C PHE A 201 -1.61 11.94 -12.16
N TYR A 202 -2.81 11.45 -11.91
CA TYR A 202 -4.04 12.15 -12.25
C TYR A 202 -5.16 11.80 -11.30
N LYS A 203 -6.20 12.63 -11.24
CA LYS A 203 -7.33 12.46 -10.34
C LYS A 203 -8.51 11.82 -11.06
N ILE A 204 -8.99 10.70 -10.54
CA ILE A 204 -10.10 9.98 -11.12
C ILE A 204 -11.24 9.80 -10.10
N ASN A 205 -12.47 9.73 -10.59
CA ASN A 205 -13.59 9.32 -9.77
C ASN A 205 -13.38 7.86 -9.31
N PRO A 206 -13.40 7.58 -7.98
CA PRO A 206 -13.17 6.23 -7.44
C PRO A 206 -14.07 5.14 -8.03
N MET A 207 -15.26 5.52 -8.53
CA MET A 207 -16.21 4.61 -9.18
C MET A 207 -15.81 4.23 -10.61
N LYS A 208 -14.83 4.95 -11.19
CA LYS A 208 -14.34 4.69 -12.56
C LYS A 208 -13.04 3.91 -12.59
N LEU A 209 -12.50 3.54 -11.41
CA LEU A 209 -11.33 2.66 -11.34
C LEU A 209 -11.68 1.29 -11.91
N ASP A 210 -10.95 0.92 -12.93
CA ASP A 210 -11.15 -0.29 -13.72
C ASP A 210 -10.04 -1.34 -13.51
N ALA A 211 -10.05 -2.36 -14.35
CA ALA A 211 -9.13 -3.49 -14.26
C ALA A 211 -7.65 -3.14 -14.55
N PHE A 212 -7.36 -1.93 -15.05
CA PHE A 212 -5.97 -1.49 -15.31
C PHE A 212 -5.31 -0.95 -14.04
N CYS A 213 -6.09 -0.50 -13.05
CA CYS A 213 -5.57 -0.05 -11.77
C CYS A 213 -5.48 -1.21 -10.77
N VAL A 214 -4.46 -1.18 -9.94
CA VAL A 214 -4.26 -2.14 -8.86
C VAL A 214 -4.12 -1.44 -7.52
N GLY A 215 -4.56 -2.10 -6.46
CA GLY A 215 -4.25 -1.68 -5.09
C GLY A 215 -2.95 -2.32 -4.62
N ARG A 216 -2.07 -1.54 -4.05
CA ARG A 216 -0.89 -1.99 -3.31
C ARG A 216 -1.06 -1.62 -1.85
N ALA A 217 -0.65 -2.49 -0.95
CA ALA A 217 -0.62 -2.18 0.47
C ALA A 217 0.80 -1.90 0.92
N PHE A 218 0.95 -0.95 1.84
CA PHE A 218 2.21 -0.60 2.48
C PHE A 218 2.18 -1.02 3.95
N TYR A 219 3.36 -1.15 4.51
CA TYR A 219 3.57 -1.47 5.92
C TYR A 219 4.79 -0.72 6.44
N ASP A 220 4.64 -0.09 7.61
CA ASP A 220 5.75 0.55 8.32
C ASP A 220 6.30 -0.45 9.36
N PHE A 221 7.61 -0.69 9.35
CA PHE A 221 8.28 -1.64 10.26
C PHE A 221 9.34 -0.97 11.13
#